data_4e2fb0ccf110c72b4099a0f3c1d89943
#
_entry.id   4e2fb0ccf110c72b4099a0f3c1d89943
#
_cell.length_a   1.000
_cell.length_b   1.000
_cell.length_c   1.000
_cell.angle_alpha   90.00
_cell.angle_beta   90.00
_cell.angle_gamma   90.00
#
_symmetry.space_group_name_H-M   'P 1'
#
loop_
_entity.id
_entity.type
_entity.pdbx_description
1 polymer ?
#
loop_
_entity_poly.entity_id
_entity_poly.type
_entity_poly.pdbx_seq_one_letter_code
_entity_poly.pdbx_strand_id
1 'polypeptide(L)'
;AIQTILGKICYMEFINLLCLIPIFVKILFVCVGNTCRSQMAEAIARSQGHVATSAGTHPGEEVNANAMRVLTEEGIDCSGLYPKSLDDIDTTGHDKIISMGCGVQCPNIPIDNDWGLEDPLGKSIEFYRFTMQRIADLIRDSVDEWTDA
;
A
#
# COMPACT_ATOMS: atom_id res chain seq x y z
N ALA A 1 13.76 44.46 17.95
CA ALA A 1 14.70 43.43 17.49
C ALA A 1 14.35 42.04 18.06
N ILE A 2 14.05 41.92 19.34
CA ILE A 2 13.68 40.66 20.02
C ILE A 2 12.34 40.10 19.49
N GLN A 3 11.35 40.97 19.28
CA GLN A 3 10.04 40.55 18.70
C GLN A 3 10.16 40.02 17.29
N THR A 4 11.06 40.57 16.48
CA THR A 4 11.29 40.11 15.09
C THR A 4 11.98 38.75 15.06
N ILE A 5 12.89 38.50 15.99
CA ILE A 5 13.59 37.21 16.12
C ILE A 5 12.62 36.13 16.63
N LEU A 6 11.80 36.43 17.66
CA LEU A 6 10.78 35.51 18.17
C LEU A 6 9.73 35.19 17.12
N GLY A 7 9.29 36.17 16.33
CA GLY A 7 8.34 35.97 15.24
C GLY A 7 8.90 35.06 14.13
N LYS A 8 10.18 35.23 13.81
CA LYS A 8 10.84 34.35 12.83
C LYS A 8 11.04 32.93 13.35
N ILE A 9 11.39 32.76 14.62
CA ILE A 9 11.53 31.45 15.26
C ILE A 9 10.19 30.71 15.28
N CYS A 10 9.12 31.39 15.71
CA CYS A 10 7.77 30.79 15.69
C CYS A 10 7.31 30.42 14.28
N TYR A 11 7.61 31.23 13.31
CA TYR A 11 7.26 30.95 11.90
C TYR A 11 8.04 29.77 11.35
N MET A 12 9.33 29.66 11.65
CA MET A 12 10.17 28.53 11.22
C MET A 12 9.73 27.21 11.92
N GLU A 13 9.38 27.24 13.18
CA GLU A 13 8.85 26.09 13.89
C GLU A 13 7.50 25.64 13.33
N PHE A 14 6.63 26.58 12.99
CA PHE A 14 5.33 26.29 12.37
C PHE A 14 5.49 25.67 10.99
N ILE A 15 6.40 26.15 10.15
CA ILE A 15 6.70 25.54 8.82
C ILE A 15 7.28 24.14 9.00
N ASN A 16 8.21 23.93 9.94
CA ASN A 16 8.75 22.62 10.23
C ASN A 16 7.68 21.65 10.71
N LEU A 17 6.74 22.12 11.54
CA LEU A 17 5.62 21.31 11.99
C LEU A 17 4.68 20.93 10.85
N LEU A 18 4.40 21.83 9.90
CA LEU A 18 3.60 21.56 8.71
C LEU A 18 4.30 20.55 7.77
N CYS A 19 5.62 20.62 7.64
CA CYS A 19 6.41 19.65 6.88
C CYS A 19 6.46 18.27 7.53
N LEU A 20 6.19 18.18 8.84
CA LEU A 20 6.13 16.93 9.61
C LEU A 20 4.74 16.29 9.64
N ILE A 21 3.68 16.97 9.12
CA ILE A 21 2.37 16.37 9.00
C ILE A 21 2.45 15.32 7.88
N PRO A 22 2.30 14.02 8.22
CA PRO A 22 2.38 12.97 7.20
C PRO A 22 1.21 13.11 6.24
N ILE A 23 1.50 13.03 4.94
CA ILE A 23 0.47 12.98 3.90
C ILE A 23 -0.04 11.55 3.84
N PHE A 24 -1.30 11.33 4.23
CA PHE A 24 -1.94 10.03 4.18
C PHE A 24 -2.67 9.87 2.84
N VAL A 25 -2.44 8.74 2.21
CA VAL A 25 -3.23 8.30 1.07
C VAL A 25 -3.97 7.03 1.50
N LYS A 26 -5.26 6.96 1.21
CA LYS A 26 -6.08 5.79 1.47
C LYS A 26 -6.15 4.94 0.21
N ILE A 27 -5.53 3.76 0.26
CA ILE A 27 -5.28 2.91 -0.91
C ILE A 27 -6.01 1.58 -0.76
N LEU A 28 -6.69 1.16 -1.83
CA LEU A 28 -7.21 -0.20 -1.97
C LEU A 28 -6.37 -0.95 -3.00
N PHE A 29 -5.79 -2.07 -2.60
CA PHE A 29 -5.08 -2.99 -3.47
C PHE A 29 -5.96 -4.16 -3.86
N VAL A 30 -6.09 -4.44 -5.15
CA VAL A 30 -7.00 -5.44 -5.68
C VAL A 30 -6.24 -6.49 -6.47
N CYS A 31 -6.55 -7.75 -6.22
CA CYS A 31 -6.10 -8.87 -7.06
C CYS A 31 -7.21 -9.93 -7.12
N VAL A 32 -6.93 -11.09 -7.69
CA VAL A 32 -7.92 -12.17 -7.77
C VAL A 32 -8.07 -12.88 -6.42
N GLY A 33 -7.00 -13.46 -5.90
CA GLY A 33 -7.04 -14.32 -4.71
C GLY A 33 -6.86 -13.59 -3.37
N ASN A 34 -6.31 -12.41 -3.36
CA ASN A 34 -6.00 -11.64 -2.14
C ASN A 34 -5.19 -12.46 -1.10
N THR A 35 -4.22 -13.22 -1.56
CA THR A 35 -3.39 -14.09 -0.71
C THR A 35 -1.90 -13.73 -0.71
N CYS A 36 -1.39 -13.11 -1.76
CA CYS A 36 0.04 -12.78 -1.90
C CYS A 36 0.27 -11.28 -2.16
N ARG A 37 0.21 -10.85 -3.42
CA ARG A 37 0.62 -9.50 -3.87
C ARG A 37 -0.13 -8.38 -3.17
N SER A 38 -1.44 -8.42 -3.15
CA SER A 38 -2.25 -7.36 -2.53
C SER A 38 -2.14 -7.35 -1.02
N GLN A 39 -1.94 -8.49 -0.38
CA GLN A 39 -1.67 -8.57 1.06
C GLN A 39 -0.30 -7.96 1.40
N MET A 40 0.73 -8.26 0.63
CA MET A 40 2.05 -7.63 0.80
C MET A 40 1.95 -6.11 0.61
N ALA A 41 1.22 -5.65 -0.40
CA ALA A 41 1.02 -4.22 -0.65
C ALA A 41 0.30 -3.53 0.51
N GLU A 42 -0.75 -4.14 1.06
CA GLU A 42 -1.46 -3.62 2.23
C GLU A 42 -0.50 -3.46 3.42
N ALA A 43 0.25 -4.49 3.77
CA ALA A 43 1.19 -4.47 4.89
C ALA A 43 2.31 -3.43 4.70
N ILE A 44 2.88 -3.36 3.51
CA ILE A 44 3.96 -2.40 3.19
C ILE A 44 3.44 -0.96 3.25
N ALA A 45 2.29 -0.68 2.64
CA ALA A 45 1.70 0.66 2.66
C ALA A 45 1.39 1.11 4.09
N ARG A 46 0.85 0.23 4.92
CA ARG A 46 0.62 0.51 6.35
C ARG A 46 1.93 0.80 7.09
N SER A 47 3.00 0.05 6.80
CA SER A 47 4.32 0.28 7.40
C SER A 47 4.92 1.63 7.03
N GLN A 48 4.52 2.18 5.89
CA GLN A 48 4.92 3.51 5.42
C GLN A 48 3.98 4.63 5.91
N GLY A 49 3.00 4.31 6.74
CA GLY A 49 2.09 5.28 7.37
C GLY A 49 0.81 5.56 6.59
N HIS A 50 0.53 4.83 5.52
CA HIS A 50 -0.70 5.01 4.74
C HIS A 50 -1.85 4.17 5.30
N VAL A 51 -3.07 4.58 5.02
CA VAL A 51 -4.27 3.76 5.25
C VAL A 51 -4.43 2.84 4.06
N ALA A 52 -4.38 1.54 4.28
CA ALA A 52 -4.42 0.56 3.20
C ALA A 52 -5.32 -0.62 3.54
N THR A 53 -6.01 -1.08 2.53
CA THR A 53 -6.82 -2.29 2.54
C THR A 53 -6.54 -3.08 1.27
N SER A 54 -6.76 -4.38 1.29
CA SER A 54 -6.69 -5.21 0.10
C SER A 54 -7.92 -6.10 -0.01
N ALA A 55 -8.27 -6.50 -1.22
CA ALA A 55 -9.40 -7.38 -1.47
C ALA A 55 -9.19 -8.18 -2.76
N GLY A 56 -9.94 -9.24 -2.91
CA GLY A 56 -9.92 -10.08 -4.10
C GLY A 56 -11.30 -10.30 -4.68
N THR A 57 -11.33 -10.57 -5.99
CA THR A 57 -12.56 -10.96 -6.69
C THR A 57 -12.98 -12.39 -6.33
N HIS A 58 -12.00 -13.24 -6.03
CA HIS A 58 -12.18 -14.64 -5.62
C HIS A 58 -11.19 -14.93 -4.48
N PRO A 59 -11.46 -14.43 -3.25
CA PRO A 59 -10.51 -14.53 -2.16
C PRO A 59 -10.25 -15.98 -1.75
N GLY A 60 -8.97 -16.30 -1.51
CA GLY A 60 -8.56 -17.57 -0.94
C GLY A 60 -8.89 -17.66 0.54
N GLU A 61 -8.49 -18.76 1.17
CA GLU A 61 -8.83 -19.03 2.58
C GLU A 61 -7.90 -18.31 3.56
N GLU A 62 -6.60 -18.23 3.23
CA GLU A 62 -5.60 -17.64 4.11
C GLU A 62 -4.50 -16.91 3.32
N VAL A 63 -3.80 -16.02 4.00
CA VAL A 63 -2.64 -15.33 3.44
C VAL A 63 -1.51 -16.33 3.24
N ASN A 64 -0.83 -16.26 2.10
CA ASN A 64 0.25 -17.17 1.75
C ASN A 64 1.40 -17.09 2.76
N ALA A 65 1.89 -18.25 3.20
CA ALA A 65 2.95 -18.35 4.22
C ALA A 65 4.26 -17.71 3.77
N ASN A 66 4.63 -17.80 2.50
CA ASN A 66 5.84 -17.15 1.97
C ASN A 66 5.71 -15.63 1.93
N ALA A 67 4.53 -15.12 1.62
CA ALA A 67 4.25 -13.67 1.71
C ALA A 67 4.42 -13.17 3.15
N MET A 68 3.85 -13.87 4.10
CA MET A 68 4.01 -13.56 5.53
C MET A 68 5.46 -13.61 5.98
N ARG A 69 6.20 -14.63 5.51
CA ARG A 69 7.62 -14.82 5.85
C ARG A 69 8.48 -13.65 5.38
N VAL A 70 8.37 -13.25 4.12
CA VAL A 70 9.22 -12.16 3.60
C VAL A 70 8.89 -10.82 4.24
N LEU A 71 7.63 -10.56 4.56
CA LEU A 71 7.22 -9.36 5.32
C LEU A 71 7.84 -9.37 6.72
N THR A 72 7.77 -10.49 7.41
CA THR A 72 8.31 -10.63 8.76
C THR A 72 9.84 -10.49 8.79
N GLU A 73 10.55 -11.02 7.79
CA GLU A 73 12.00 -10.85 7.64
C GLU A 73 12.40 -9.36 7.59
N GLU A 74 11.58 -8.50 7.00
CA GLU A 74 11.81 -7.06 6.92
C GLU A 74 11.24 -6.27 8.10
N GLY A 75 10.74 -6.96 9.12
CA GLY A 75 10.16 -6.32 10.30
C GLY A 75 8.80 -5.65 10.04
N ILE A 76 8.11 -6.02 8.96
CA ILE A 76 6.80 -5.47 8.62
C ILE A 76 5.72 -6.24 9.39
N ASP A 77 4.84 -5.51 10.06
CA ASP A 77 3.74 -6.07 10.83
C ASP A 77 2.71 -6.72 9.91
N CYS A 78 2.44 -7.99 10.14
CA CYS A 78 1.46 -8.80 9.41
C CYS A 78 0.14 -8.99 10.17
N SER A 79 0.00 -8.39 11.35
CA SER A 79 -1.23 -8.52 12.12
C SER A 79 -2.42 -7.90 11.37
N GLY A 80 -3.56 -8.55 11.47
CA GLY A 80 -4.78 -8.09 10.80
C GLY A 80 -4.86 -8.38 9.30
N LEU A 81 -3.89 -9.06 8.71
CA LEU A 81 -3.96 -9.50 7.32
C LEU A 81 -4.85 -10.74 7.20
N TYR A 82 -5.83 -10.69 6.32
CA TYR A 82 -6.70 -11.82 5.97
C TYR A 82 -7.31 -11.60 4.59
N PRO A 83 -7.60 -12.66 3.82
CA PRO A 83 -8.27 -12.53 2.54
C PRO A 83 -9.68 -11.97 2.69
N LYS A 84 -10.05 -11.02 1.83
CA LYS A 84 -11.34 -10.32 1.85
C LYS A 84 -11.93 -10.28 0.46
N SER A 85 -13.25 -10.40 0.37
CA SER A 85 -13.96 -10.18 -0.89
C SER A 85 -14.06 -8.70 -1.21
N LEU A 86 -13.88 -8.38 -2.47
CA LEU A 86 -14.10 -7.02 -2.98
C LEU A 86 -15.54 -6.56 -2.75
N ASP A 87 -16.50 -7.49 -2.74
CA ASP A 87 -17.91 -7.20 -2.47
C ASP A 87 -18.17 -6.68 -1.04
N ASP A 88 -17.24 -6.97 -0.11
CA ASP A 88 -17.34 -6.55 1.29
C ASP A 88 -16.64 -5.21 1.57
N ILE A 89 -16.05 -4.59 0.55
CA ILE A 89 -15.26 -3.35 0.68
C ILE A 89 -15.98 -2.18 0.03
N ASP A 90 -16.04 -1.04 0.73
CA ASP A 90 -16.48 0.22 0.14
C ASP A 90 -15.37 0.79 -0.75
N THR A 91 -15.50 0.56 -2.05
CA THR A 91 -14.51 1.02 -3.02
C THR A 91 -14.50 2.54 -3.21
N THR A 92 -15.60 3.22 -2.88
CA THR A 92 -15.72 4.68 -3.06
C THR A 92 -15.01 5.48 -1.97
N GLY A 93 -14.68 4.83 -0.86
CA GLY A 93 -13.99 5.47 0.28
C GLY A 93 -12.48 5.54 0.14
N HIS A 94 -11.90 5.19 -1.00
CA HIS A 94 -10.45 5.15 -1.21
C HIS A 94 -9.98 6.24 -2.17
N ASP A 95 -8.81 6.83 -1.90
CA ASP A 95 -8.20 7.84 -2.77
C ASP A 95 -7.63 7.21 -4.04
N LYS A 96 -7.08 6.02 -3.93
CA LYS A 96 -6.49 5.26 -5.04
C LYS A 96 -6.89 3.79 -4.98
N ILE A 97 -7.19 3.22 -6.13
CA ILE A 97 -7.45 1.79 -6.31
C ILE A 97 -6.42 1.23 -7.28
N ILE A 98 -5.63 0.31 -6.80
CA ILE A 98 -4.49 -0.27 -7.53
C ILE A 98 -4.73 -1.76 -7.74
N SER A 99 -4.72 -2.22 -8.98
CA SER A 99 -4.71 -3.64 -9.28
C SER A 99 -3.27 -4.17 -9.36
N MET A 100 -3.09 -5.41 -8.95
CA MET A 100 -1.77 -6.04 -8.85
C MET A 100 -1.39 -6.85 -10.09
N GLY A 101 -2.19 -6.80 -11.14
CA GLY A 101 -1.97 -7.58 -12.35
C GLY A 101 -3.10 -8.55 -12.67
N CYS A 102 -4.32 -8.25 -12.26
CA CYS A 102 -5.48 -9.09 -12.54
C CYS A 102 -6.04 -8.92 -13.98
N GLY A 103 -5.57 -7.91 -14.72
CA GLY A 103 -5.97 -7.69 -16.10
C GLY A 103 -7.48 -7.52 -16.27
N VAL A 104 -8.04 -8.24 -17.25
CA VAL A 104 -9.47 -8.19 -17.58
C VAL A 104 -10.37 -8.85 -16.52
N GLN A 105 -9.81 -9.52 -15.53
CA GLN A 105 -10.56 -10.16 -14.45
C GLN A 105 -10.90 -9.23 -13.32
N CYS A 106 -10.40 -8.00 -13.30
CA CYS A 106 -10.81 -6.98 -12.38
C CYS A 106 -12.21 -6.49 -12.75
N PRO A 107 -13.15 -6.44 -11.80
CA PRO A 107 -14.53 -6.07 -12.06
C PRO A 107 -14.70 -4.57 -12.32
N ASN A 108 -15.94 -4.15 -12.52
CA ASN A 108 -16.38 -2.80 -12.86
C ASN A 108 -16.14 -1.77 -11.72
N ILE A 109 -14.90 -1.64 -11.29
CA ILE A 109 -14.49 -0.59 -10.35
C ILE A 109 -13.47 0.31 -11.05
N PRO A 110 -13.40 1.59 -10.66
CA PRO A 110 -12.45 2.52 -11.27
C PRO A 110 -11.03 2.23 -10.79
N ILE A 111 -10.27 1.45 -11.56
CA ILE A 111 -8.85 1.18 -11.28
C ILE A 111 -8.02 2.39 -11.70
N ASP A 112 -7.28 2.99 -10.79
CA ASP A 112 -6.39 4.12 -11.06
C ASP A 112 -5.11 3.67 -11.77
N ASN A 113 -4.59 2.51 -11.39
CA ASN A 113 -3.37 1.97 -11.99
C ASN A 113 -3.31 0.44 -11.84
N ASP A 114 -2.74 -0.24 -12.83
CA ASP A 114 -2.44 -1.67 -12.78
C ASP A 114 -0.92 -1.85 -12.75
N TRP A 115 -0.39 -2.47 -11.71
CA TRP A 115 1.05 -2.66 -11.58
C TRP A 115 1.59 -3.87 -12.36
N GLY A 116 0.73 -4.73 -12.89
CA GLY A 116 1.13 -5.82 -13.79
C GLY A 116 2.14 -6.80 -13.19
N LEU A 117 2.07 -7.06 -11.89
CA LEU A 117 3.02 -7.92 -11.19
C LEU A 117 2.71 -9.39 -11.44
N GLU A 118 3.75 -10.17 -11.74
CA GLU A 118 3.62 -11.62 -11.84
C GLU A 118 3.24 -12.22 -10.49
N ASP A 119 2.31 -13.19 -10.50
CA ASP A 119 1.89 -13.88 -9.28
C ASP A 119 3.02 -14.77 -8.75
N PRO A 120 3.48 -14.56 -7.49
CA PRO A 120 4.55 -15.36 -6.92
C PRO A 120 4.11 -16.75 -6.46
N LEU A 121 2.82 -17.08 -6.53
CA LEU A 121 2.31 -18.38 -6.10
C LEU A 121 3.02 -19.52 -6.84
N GLY A 122 3.56 -20.47 -6.06
CA GLY A 122 4.32 -21.61 -6.59
C GLY A 122 5.77 -21.31 -6.98
N LYS A 123 6.22 -20.08 -6.77
CA LYS A 123 7.59 -19.67 -7.06
C LYS A 123 8.48 -19.72 -5.81
N SER A 124 9.80 -19.50 -6.01
CA SER A 124 10.80 -19.53 -4.93
C SER A 124 10.59 -18.41 -3.92
N ILE A 125 11.17 -18.57 -2.72
CA ILE A 125 11.16 -17.51 -1.70
C ILE A 125 11.89 -16.25 -2.17
N GLU A 126 12.93 -16.37 -3.00
CA GLU A 126 13.63 -15.25 -3.61
C GLU A 126 12.70 -14.45 -4.53
N PHE A 127 11.81 -15.12 -5.24
CA PHE A 127 10.81 -14.44 -6.08
C PHE A 127 9.81 -13.65 -5.22
N TYR A 128 9.40 -14.16 -4.05
CA TYR A 128 8.60 -13.41 -3.08
C TYR A 128 9.34 -12.19 -2.56
N ARG A 129 10.63 -12.31 -2.24
CA ARG A 129 11.47 -11.17 -1.81
C ARG A 129 11.57 -10.10 -2.90
N PHE A 130 11.81 -10.52 -4.13
CA PHE A 130 11.82 -9.63 -5.29
C PHE A 130 10.49 -8.91 -5.47
N THR A 131 9.38 -9.65 -5.42
CA THR A 131 8.03 -9.09 -5.55
C THR A 131 7.74 -8.09 -4.44
N MET A 132 8.09 -8.41 -3.20
CA MET A 132 7.93 -7.52 -2.06
C MET A 132 8.71 -6.20 -2.25
N GLN A 133 9.97 -6.29 -2.65
CA GLN A 133 10.81 -5.11 -2.89
C GLN A 133 10.24 -4.26 -4.04
N ARG A 134 9.77 -4.90 -5.08
CA ARG A 134 9.13 -4.22 -6.21
C ARG A 134 7.86 -3.46 -5.78
N ILE A 135 7.05 -4.09 -4.94
CA ILE A 135 5.84 -3.46 -4.37
C ILE A 135 6.22 -2.25 -3.50
N ALA A 136 7.24 -2.39 -2.66
CA ALA A 136 7.70 -1.28 -1.81
C ALA A 136 8.16 -0.08 -2.64
N ASP A 137 8.91 -0.32 -3.71
CA ASP A 137 9.36 0.72 -4.64
C ASP A 137 8.18 1.38 -5.36
N LEU A 138 7.22 0.59 -5.83
CA LEU A 138 6.02 1.10 -6.51
C LEU A 138 5.16 1.97 -5.59
N ILE A 139 4.99 1.58 -4.34
CA ILE A 139 4.24 2.39 -3.36
C ILE A 139 4.94 3.73 -3.15
N ARG A 140 6.23 3.71 -2.87
CA ARG A 140 7.02 4.93 -2.64
C ARG A 140 6.94 5.88 -3.83
N ASP A 141 7.22 5.38 -5.03
CA ASP A 141 7.26 6.19 -6.25
C ASP A 141 5.87 6.73 -6.61
N SER A 142 4.82 5.89 -6.45
CA SER A 142 3.44 6.30 -6.73
C SER A 142 2.95 7.35 -5.73
N VAL A 143 3.25 7.21 -4.45
CA VAL A 143 2.85 8.19 -3.44
C VAL A 143 3.53 9.53 -3.70
N ASP A 144 4.81 9.54 -4.04
CA ASP A 144 5.51 10.77 -4.42
C ASP A 144 4.84 11.46 -5.61
N GLU A 145 4.46 10.70 -6.64
CA GLU A 145 3.73 11.22 -7.80
C GLU A 145 2.35 11.79 -7.41
N TRP A 146 1.59 11.10 -6.57
CA TRP A 146 0.24 11.53 -6.19
C TRP A 146 0.24 12.74 -5.26
N THR A 147 1.31 12.98 -4.53
CA THR A 147 1.40 14.07 -3.55
C THR A 147 2.12 15.30 -4.08
N ASP A 148 2.85 15.20 -5.20
CA ASP A 148 3.54 16.32 -5.85
C ASP A 148 2.60 17.15 -6.78
N ALA A 149 1.38 16.72 -6.97
CA ALA A 149 0.43 17.38 -7.88
C ALA A 149 -0.23 18.62 -7.26
#